data_25e941fe03a74f08cfd94c7691628ce5
#
_entry.id   25e941fe03a74f08cfd94c7691628ce5
#
_cell.length_a   1.000
_cell.length_b   1.000
_cell.length_c   1.000
_cell.angle_alpha   90.00
_cell.angle_beta   90.00
_cell.angle_gamma   90.00
#
_symmetry.space_group_name_H-M   'P 1'
#
loop_
_entity.id
_entity.type
_entity.pdbx_description
1 polymer ?
#
loop_
_entity_poly.entity_id
_entity_poly.type
_entity_poly.pdbx_seq_one_letter_code
_entity_poly.pdbx_strand_id
1 'polypeptide(L)'
;MAAYLCAPAVIHGEHTVETDQIVAEVRGRHPHAAWAPRIEGIAASTGIETRGWMLPLETAVAPGNGSGSVAGGIAAARQALARDGFTEQDVDRVVAALESIPSPQTVQERTAPAWEAVQAYGERAARGALQIAGLDASDVDCLITSHSTTPALPGLDVALANRLPLRSDAMLLPATQWACVAGTRSLALAADLVAADPDRVVLVVIAEALSTTYQPADDTLESLIVRLLFADTAVATVVTGRPRPESVLRLDSAWHHTLPGTQDLHRLDTRSDGTHFVMDRRGPRAVQETVTAMWEWLRLRYQDDPGSWHPDVLLAHPGGTRVLEYMEQTMPEGWPSGLLDYSRDSYTSGNRGGAAVFDIMRRAHDAGQKPGDRAVLYAAAPGLTATALEGEWL
;
A
#
# COMPACT_ATOMS: atom_id res chain seq x y z
N MET A 1 18.30 14.04 15.62
CA MET A 1 17.06 13.43 16.17
C MET A 1 17.37 11.95 16.25
N ALA A 2 17.32 11.35 17.42
CA ALA A 2 17.53 9.90 17.53
C ALA A 2 16.20 9.28 17.95
N ALA A 3 15.64 8.43 17.10
CA ALA A 3 14.48 7.61 17.40
C ALA A 3 14.87 6.14 17.23
N TYR A 4 14.36 5.28 18.07
CA TYR A 4 14.73 3.86 18.13
C TYR A 4 13.51 3.01 17.78
N LEU A 5 13.67 2.12 16.81
CA LEU A 5 12.63 1.25 16.31
C LEU A 5 12.86 -0.20 16.75
N CYS A 6 11.80 -0.86 17.17
CA CYS A 6 11.78 -2.31 17.30
C CYS A 6 11.58 -2.97 15.91
N ALA A 7 11.91 -4.26 15.80
CA ALA A 7 11.63 -5.00 14.56
C ALA A 7 10.12 -4.96 14.24
N PRO A 8 9.72 -4.74 12.98
CA PRO A 8 8.31 -4.71 12.64
C PRO A 8 7.64 -6.07 12.80
N ALA A 9 6.40 -6.09 13.28
CA ALA A 9 5.48 -7.19 13.06
C ALA A 9 4.86 -7.05 11.66
N VAL A 10 4.83 -8.14 10.89
CA VAL A 10 4.28 -8.17 9.53
C VAL A 10 3.27 -9.29 9.44
N ILE A 11 2.06 -8.98 9.02
CA ILE A 11 0.95 -9.91 8.82
C ILE A 11 0.51 -9.81 7.37
N HIS A 12 0.92 -10.77 6.56
CA HIS A 12 0.49 -10.86 5.16
C HIS A 12 -0.95 -11.35 5.06
N GLY A 13 -1.63 -11.01 3.96
CA GLY A 13 -2.93 -11.59 3.63
C GLY A 13 -2.85 -13.11 3.56
N GLU A 14 -3.82 -13.82 4.17
CA GLU A 14 -3.80 -15.27 4.34
C GLU A 14 -4.32 -16.03 3.12
N HIS A 15 -5.00 -15.34 2.19
CA HIS A 15 -5.49 -15.93 0.95
C HIS A 15 -4.44 -15.75 -0.14
N THR A 16 -3.76 -16.85 -0.51
CA THR A 16 -2.81 -16.83 -1.63
C THR A 16 -3.58 -16.73 -2.93
N VAL A 17 -3.24 -15.74 -3.75
CA VAL A 17 -3.78 -15.53 -5.09
C VAL A 17 -2.65 -15.63 -6.10
N GLU A 18 -2.78 -16.61 -7.00
CA GLU A 18 -1.83 -16.83 -8.08
C GLU A 18 -2.06 -15.83 -9.22
N THR A 19 -0.99 -15.42 -9.89
CA THR A 19 -1.09 -14.57 -11.09
C THR A 19 -1.92 -15.25 -12.18
N ASP A 20 -1.76 -16.58 -12.35
CA ASP A 20 -2.51 -17.35 -13.34
C ASP A 20 -4.03 -17.37 -13.06
N GLN A 21 -4.44 -17.35 -11.79
CA GLN A 21 -5.87 -17.24 -11.41
C GLN A 21 -6.44 -15.91 -11.87
N ILE A 22 -5.70 -14.80 -11.66
CA ILE A 22 -6.10 -13.48 -12.14
C ILE A 22 -6.13 -13.43 -13.66
N VAL A 23 -5.12 -13.96 -14.34
CA VAL A 23 -5.05 -14.03 -15.81
C VAL A 23 -6.24 -14.80 -16.39
N ALA A 24 -6.58 -15.96 -15.79
CA ALA A 24 -7.72 -16.77 -16.22
C ALA A 24 -9.06 -16.03 -16.03
N GLU A 25 -9.25 -15.40 -14.88
CA GLU A 25 -10.46 -14.63 -14.56
C GLU A 25 -10.63 -13.45 -15.54
N VAL A 26 -9.59 -12.64 -15.68
CA VAL A 26 -9.60 -11.43 -16.50
C VAL A 26 -9.79 -11.77 -17.99
N ARG A 27 -9.14 -12.83 -18.49
CA ARG A 27 -9.33 -13.32 -19.86
C ARG A 27 -10.74 -13.80 -20.11
N GLY A 28 -11.31 -14.54 -19.18
CA GLY A 28 -12.69 -15.02 -19.27
C GLY A 28 -13.71 -13.87 -19.31
N ARG A 29 -13.45 -12.82 -18.55
CA ARG A 29 -14.33 -11.66 -18.45
C ARG A 29 -14.16 -10.67 -19.59
N HIS A 30 -12.95 -10.46 -20.09
CA HIS A 30 -12.61 -9.44 -21.10
C HIS A 30 -11.89 -10.03 -22.33
N PRO A 31 -12.49 -11.00 -23.03
CA PRO A 31 -11.83 -11.71 -24.16
C PRO A 31 -11.54 -10.77 -25.35
N HIS A 32 -12.20 -9.63 -25.42
CA HIS A 32 -12.08 -8.64 -26.50
C HIS A 32 -11.30 -7.38 -26.11
N ALA A 33 -10.75 -7.31 -24.90
CA ALA A 33 -9.94 -6.15 -24.47
C ALA A 33 -8.68 -6.01 -25.35
N ALA A 34 -8.26 -4.80 -25.62
CA ALA A 34 -7.11 -4.50 -26.48
C ALA A 34 -5.79 -5.13 -26.00
N TRP A 35 -5.67 -5.39 -24.71
CA TRP A 35 -4.50 -6.04 -24.09
C TRP A 35 -4.62 -7.58 -24.06
N ALA A 36 -5.80 -8.17 -24.28
CA ALA A 36 -6.02 -9.62 -24.13
C ALA A 36 -5.01 -10.52 -24.89
N PRO A 37 -4.58 -10.19 -26.13
CA PRO A 37 -3.57 -10.98 -26.83
C PRO A 37 -2.16 -10.95 -26.20
N ARG A 38 -1.91 -10.03 -25.25
CA ARG A 38 -0.59 -9.82 -24.61
C ARG A 38 -0.62 -10.06 -23.11
N ILE A 39 -1.71 -10.59 -22.56
CA ILE A 39 -1.95 -10.66 -21.11
C ILE A 39 -0.86 -11.44 -20.38
N GLU A 40 -0.37 -12.55 -20.94
CA GLU A 40 0.70 -13.35 -20.35
C GLU A 40 2.01 -12.56 -20.27
N GLY A 41 2.36 -11.82 -21.34
CA GLY A 41 3.56 -10.99 -21.36
C GLY A 41 3.45 -9.84 -20.37
N ILE A 42 2.26 -9.24 -20.22
CA ILE A 42 2.00 -8.19 -19.23
C ILE A 42 2.14 -8.77 -17.82
N ALA A 43 1.50 -9.90 -17.53
CA ALA A 43 1.57 -10.56 -16.24
C ALA A 43 3.02 -10.95 -15.89
N ALA A 44 3.75 -11.59 -16.80
CA ALA A 44 5.15 -11.96 -16.61
C ALA A 44 6.04 -10.73 -16.35
N SER A 45 5.75 -9.57 -17.00
CA SER A 45 6.53 -8.34 -16.80
C SER A 45 6.39 -7.72 -15.41
N THR A 46 5.40 -8.13 -14.62
CA THR A 46 5.28 -7.70 -13.21
C THR A 46 6.30 -8.38 -12.31
N GLY A 47 6.76 -9.59 -12.66
CA GLY A 47 7.64 -10.40 -11.82
C GLY A 47 6.98 -10.93 -10.55
N ILE A 48 5.63 -10.92 -10.48
CA ILE A 48 4.85 -11.38 -9.32
C ILE A 48 4.12 -12.68 -9.70
N GLU A 49 4.46 -13.77 -9.05
CA GLU A 49 3.82 -15.06 -9.27
C GLU A 49 2.62 -15.26 -8.33
N THR A 50 2.79 -14.90 -7.06
CA THR A 50 1.78 -15.06 -6.02
C THR A 50 1.68 -13.81 -5.18
N ARG A 51 0.55 -13.60 -4.52
CA ARG A 51 0.34 -12.54 -3.54
C ARG A 51 -0.62 -12.97 -2.45
N GLY A 52 -0.45 -12.41 -1.26
CA GLY A 52 -1.39 -12.59 -0.15
C GLY A 52 -2.47 -11.52 -0.18
N TRP A 53 -3.74 -11.90 -0.08
CA TRP A 53 -4.87 -11.00 0.12
C TRP A 53 -5.54 -11.26 1.47
N MET A 54 -6.10 -10.23 2.08
CA MET A 54 -6.87 -10.34 3.33
C MET A 54 -8.21 -11.04 3.11
N LEU A 55 -8.76 -10.95 1.89
CA LEU A 55 -10.00 -11.60 1.46
C LEU A 55 -9.71 -12.49 0.25
N PRO A 56 -10.48 -13.59 0.06
CA PRO A 56 -10.30 -14.47 -1.10
C PRO A 56 -10.65 -13.75 -2.41
N LEU A 57 -10.06 -14.21 -3.54
CA LEU A 57 -10.29 -13.65 -4.87
C LEU A 57 -11.78 -13.65 -5.24
N GLU A 58 -12.50 -14.67 -4.82
CA GLU A 58 -13.94 -14.82 -5.06
C GLU A 58 -14.73 -13.62 -4.50
N THR A 59 -14.29 -13.03 -3.39
CA THR A 59 -14.91 -11.81 -2.82
C THR A 59 -14.73 -10.61 -3.75
N ALA A 60 -13.56 -10.45 -4.36
CA ALA A 60 -13.27 -9.35 -5.27
C ALA A 60 -14.05 -9.45 -6.59
N VAL A 61 -14.29 -10.68 -7.08
CA VAL A 61 -14.95 -10.95 -8.38
C VAL A 61 -16.42 -11.28 -8.28
N ALA A 62 -16.97 -11.39 -7.05
CA ALA A 62 -18.38 -11.68 -6.82
C ALA A 62 -19.30 -10.64 -7.50
N PRO A 63 -20.46 -11.05 -8.01
CA PRO A 63 -21.47 -10.10 -8.47
C PRO A 63 -22.01 -9.27 -7.30
N GLY A 64 -22.40 -8.03 -7.58
CA GLY A 64 -23.15 -7.21 -6.63
C GLY A 64 -24.60 -7.70 -6.46
N ASN A 65 -25.22 -7.33 -5.36
CA ASN A 65 -26.59 -7.75 -5.00
C ASN A 65 -27.71 -7.03 -5.81
N GLY A 66 -27.35 -6.26 -6.85
CA GLY A 66 -28.31 -5.62 -7.76
C GLY A 66 -29.10 -4.45 -7.14
N SER A 67 -28.78 -4.02 -5.92
CA SER A 67 -29.48 -2.93 -5.22
C SER A 67 -29.14 -1.52 -5.69
N GLY A 68 -28.28 -1.41 -6.71
CA GLY A 68 -27.77 -0.14 -7.23
C GLY A 68 -28.48 0.34 -8.50
N SER A 69 -27.82 1.17 -9.30
CA SER A 69 -28.28 1.87 -10.50
C SER A 69 -28.84 0.96 -11.62
N VAL A 70 -28.58 -0.35 -11.56
CA VAL A 70 -29.04 -1.31 -12.59
C VAL A 70 -30.56 -1.38 -12.64
N ALA A 71 -31.24 -1.47 -11.50
CA ALA A 71 -32.72 -1.49 -11.44
C ALA A 71 -33.32 -0.19 -12.03
N GLY A 72 -32.71 0.97 -11.71
CA GLY A 72 -33.10 2.25 -12.30
C GLY A 72 -32.81 2.32 -13.80
N GLY A 73 -31.66 1.79 -14.24
CA GLY A 73 -31.27 1.69 -15.65
C GLY A 73 -32.19 0.77 -16.46
N ILE A 74 -32.56 -0.39 -15.90
CA ILE A 74 -33.53 -1.33 -16.50
C ILE A 74 -34.92 -0.67 -16.65
N ALA A 75 -35.39 0.04 -15.60
CA ALA A 75 -36.66 0.76 -15.67
C ALA A 75 -36.64 1.86 -16.74
N ALA A 76 -35.53 2.62 -16.85
CA ALA A 76 -35.35 3.63 -17.89
C ALA A 76 -35.26 3.00 -19.30
N ALA A 77 -34.55 1.88 -19.46
CA ALA A 77 -34.50 1.14 -20.73
C ALA A 77 -35.85 0.62 -21.13
N ARG A 78 -36.64 0.06 -20.22
CA ARG A 78 -38.03 -0.37 -20.46
C ARG A 78 -38.90 0.78 -20.99
N GLN A 79 -38.82 1.96 -20.35
CA GLN A 79 -39.55 3.14 -20.78
C GLN A 79 -39.10 3.67 -22.14
N ALA A 80 -37.79 3.64 -22.42
CA ALA A 80 -37.26 4.09 -23.71
C ALA A 80 -37.71 3.19 -24.86
N LEU A 81 -37.54 1.87 -24.69
CA LEU A 81 -37.96 0.88 -25.71
C LEU A 81 -39.47 0.94 -25.99
N ALA A 82 -40.29 1.10 -24.94
CA ALA A 82 -41.74 1.25 -25.10
C ALA A 82 -42.12 2.53 -25.88
N ARG A 83 -41.37 3.64 -25.62
CA ARG A 83 -41.57 4.89 -26.39
C ARG A 83 -41.17 4.77 -27.88
N ASP A 84 -40.16 3.97 -28.17
CA ASP A 84 -39.62 3.78 -29.52
C ASP A 84 -40.43 2.73 -30.31
N GLY A 85 -41.56 2.23 -29.76
CA GLY A 85 -42.51 1.39 -30.48
C GLY A 85 -42.14 -0.10 -30.51
N PHE A 86 -41.24 -0.56 -29.67
CA PHE A 86 -40.95 -1.99 -29.48
C PHE A 86 -42.14 -2.69 -28.84
N THR A 87 -42.40 -3.94 -29.27
CA THR A 87 -43.46 -4.74 -28.67
C THR A 87 -43.11 -5.09 -27.19
N GLU A 88 -44.15 -5.31 -26.37
CA GLU A 88 -43.95 -5.68 -24.97
C GLU A 88 -43.06 -6.94 -24.84
N GLN A 89 -43.24 -7.90 -25.76
CA GLN A 89 -42.41 -9.12 -25.79
C GLN A 89 -40.93 -8.85 -26.13
N ASP A 90 -40.62 -7.88 -26.97
CA ASP A 90 -39.24 -7.49 -27.29
C ASP A 90 -38.62 -6.73 -26.12
N VAL A 91 -39.41 -5.85 -25.48
CA VAL A 91 -38.99 -5.14 -24.29
C VAL A 91 -38.67 -6.13 -23.16
N ASP A 92 -39.54 -7.12 -22.90
CA ASP A 92 -39.29 -8.13 -21.86
C ASP A 92 -38.07 -9.00 -22.17
N ARG A 93 -37.84 -9.35 -23.45
CA ARG A 93 -36.64 -10.09 -23.87
C ARG A 93 -35.36 -9.30 -23.59
N VAL A 94 -35.32 -8.01 -23.93
CA VAL A 94 -34.18 -7.12 -23.69
C VAL A 94 -33.99 -6.93 -22.18
N VAL A 95 -35.06 -6.69 -21.45
CA VAL A 95 -34.99 -6.55 -19.98
C VAL A 95 -34.48 -7.82 -19.31
N ALA A 96 -34.97 -8.98 -19.69
CA ALA A 96 -34.48 -10.26 -19.16
C ALA A 96 -32.99 -10.48 -19.48
N ALA A 97 -32.55 -10.07 -20.67
CA ALA A 97 -31.13 -10.11 -21.00
C ALA A 97 -30.29 -9.13 -20.16
N LEU A 98 -30.79 -7.93 -19.90
CA LEU A 98 -30.12 -6.96 -19.02
C LEU A 98 -30.09 -7.45 -17.55
N GLU A 99 -31.16 -8.05 -17.07
CA GLU A 99 -31.25 -8.65 -15.71
C GLU A 99 -30.30 -9.84 -15.54
N SER A 100 -29.95 -10.53 -16.62
CA SER A 100 -28.99 -11.63 -16.60
C SER A 100 -27.53 -11.18 -16.52
N ILE A 101 -27.24 -9.90 -16.74
CA ILE A 101 -25.89 -9.34 -16.63
C ILE A 101 -25.56 -9.17 -15.12
N PRO A 102 -24.50 -9.78 -14.61
CA PRO A 102 -24.11 -9.60 -13.22
C PRO A 102 -23.86 -8.13 -12.90
N SER A 103 -24.54 -7.63 -11.87
CA SER A 103 -24.34 -6.27 -11.39
C SER A 103 -22.94 -6.13 -10.80
N PRO A 104 -22.22 -5.01 -11.03
CA PRO A 104 -21.00 -4.73 -10.29
C PRO A 104 -21.31 -4.56 -8.80
N GLN A 105 -20.36 -4.92 -7.94
CA GLN A 105 -20.45 -4.62 -6.52
C GLN A 105 -20.46 -3.09 -6.32
N THR A 106 -21.25 -2.64 -5.36
CA THR A 106 -21.22 -1.26 -4.87
C THR A 106 -19.96 -1.00 -4.02
N VAL A 107 -19.65 0.28 -3.79
CA VAL A 107 -18.58 0.68 -2.84
C VAL A 107 -18.77 0.00 -1.48
N GLN A 108 -20.00 -0.03 -0.96
CA GLN A 108 -20.29 -0.64 0.35
C GLN A 108 -20.02 -2.15 0.35
N GLU A 109 -20.44 -2.88 -0.68
CA GLU A 109 -20.23 -4.34 -0.77
C GLU A 109 -18.77 -4.72 -0.83
N ARG A 110 -17.90 -3.86 -1.40
CA ARG A 110 -16.45 -4.05 -1.44
C ARG A 110 -15.77 -3.63 -0.15
N THR A 111 -16.14 -2.48 0.39
CA THR A 111 -15.40 -1.86 1.50
C THR A 111 -15.77 -2.44 2.85
N ALA A 112 -17.02 -2.90 3.08
CA ALA A 112 -17.43 -3.41 4.39
C ALA A 112 -16.61 -4.65 4.84
N PRO A 113 -16.50 -5.74 4.05
CA PRO A 113 -15.70 -6.89 4.46
C PRO A 113 -14.20 -6.55 4.54
N ALA A 114 -13.70 -5.68 3.66
CA ALA A 114 -12.32 -5.24 3.70
C ALA A 114 -12.01 -4.39 4.93
N TRP A 115 -12.95 -3.57 5.39
CA TRP A 115 -12.80 -2.79 6.61
C TRP A 115 -12.69 -3.68 7.86
N GLU A 116 -13.50 -4.74 7.94
CA GLU A 116 -13.39 -5.73 9.01
C GLU A 116 -12.03 -6.44 8.99
N ALA A 117 -11.56 -6.82 7.81
CA ALA A 117 -10.25 -7.43 7.63
C ALA A 117 -9.12 -6.46 8.03
N VAL A 118 -9.14 -5.20 7.58
CA VAL A 118 -8.15 -4.17 7.95
C VAL A 118 -8.05 -4.01 9.46
N GLN A 119 -9.18 -3.98 10.18
CA GLN A 119 -9.19 -3.89 11.63
C GLN A 119 -8.57 -5.14 12.29
N ALA A 120 -8.95 -6.34 11.83
CA ALA A 120 -8.48 -7.60 12.40
C ALA A 120 -6.97 -7.81 12.17
N TYR A 121 -6.50 -7.55 10.95
CA TYR A 121 -5.07 -7.66 10.61
C TYR A 121 -4.25 -6.56 11.28
N GLY A 122 -4.78 -5.32 11.35
CA GLY A 122 -4.16 -4.21 12.06
C GLY A 122 -3.99 -4.50 13.55
N GLU A 123 -5.02 -5.09 14.21
CA GLU A 123 -4.93 -5.54 15.60
C GLU A 123 -3.84 -6.60 15.79
N ARG A 124 -3.79 -7.61 14.92
CA ARG A 124 -2.76 -8.67 14.99
C ARG A 124 -1.35 -8.10 14.84
N ALA A 125 -1.15 -7.17 13.89
CA ALA A 125 0.13 -6.50 13.69
C ALA A 125 0.51 -5.67 14.93
N ALA A 126 -0.43 -4.90 15.48
CA ALA A 126 -0.21 -4.10 16.69
C ALA A 126 0.20 -4.95 17.89
N ARG A 127 -0.55 -6.04 18.16
CA ARG A 127 -0.20 -6.98 19.25
C ARG A 127 1.18 -7.63 19.04
N GLY A 128 1.48 -8.00 17.78
CA GLY A 128 2.80 -8.56 17.44
C GLY A 128 3.93 -7.55 17.68
N ALA A 129 3.76 -6.29 17.30
CA ALA A 129 4.75 -5.24 17.53
C ALA A 129 4.97 -4.96 19.03
N LEU A 130 3.90 -4.90 19.82
CA LEU A 130 3.98 -4.74 21.28
C LEU A 130 4.70 -5.92 21.92
N GLN A 131 4.38 -7.15 21.51
CA GLN A 131 5.07 -8.36 21.98
C GLN A 131 6.56 -8.34 21.66
N ILE A 132 6.94 -7.95 20.43
CA ILE A 132 8.35 -7.81 20.01
C ILE A 132 9.05 -6.75 20.87
N ALA A 133 8.38 -5.64 21.17
CA ALA A 133 8.93 -4.55 21.98
C ALA A 133 8.94 -4.85 23.50
N GLY A 134 8.36 -5.97 23.95
CA GLY A 134 8.22 -6.28 25.38
C GLY A 134 7.38 -5.25 26.14
N LEU A 135 6.30 -4.73 25.49
CA LEU A 135 5.42 -3.69 26.00
C LEU A 135 3.96 -4.16 26.05
N ASP A 136 3.23 -3.61 27.02
CA ASP A 136 1.78 -3.72 27.04
C ASP A 136 1.11 -2.57 26.27
N ALA A 137 -0.14 -2.76 25.84
CA ALA A 137 -0.88 -1.72 25.14
C ALA A 137 -1.09 -0.46 26.01
N SER A 138 -1.13 -0.61 27.33
CA SER A 138 -1.21 0.51 28.28
C SER A 138 0.06 1.38 28.34
N ASP A 139 1.18 0.92 27.78
CA ASP A 139 2.41 1.70 27.70
C ASP A 139 2.43 2.66 26.52
N VAL A 140 1.48 2.52 25.58
CA VAL A 140 1.42 3.32 24.36
C VAL A 140 0.88 4.72 24.66
N ASP A 141 1.68 5.74 24.37
CA ASP A 141 1.32 7.16 24.50
C ASP A 141 0.69 7.73 23.21
N CYS A 142 1.08 7.18 22.06
CA CYS A 142 0.57 7.63 20.77
C CYS A 142 0.40 6.45 19.81
N LEU A 143 -0.75 6.42 19.13
CA LEU A 143 -1.04 5.46 18.06
C LEU A 143 -1.15 6.22 16.74
N ILE A 144 -0.24 5.94 15.80
CA ILE A 144 -0.31 6.41 14.41
C ILE A 144 -0.86 5.27 13.56
N THR A 145 -1.93 5.53 12.79
CA THR A 145 -2.51 4.52 11.90
C THR A 145 -2.60 5.01 10.46
N SER A 146 -2.46 4.09 9.50
CA SER A 146 -2.72 4.36 8.09
C SER A 146 -3.41 3.18 7.41
N HIS A 147 -4.31 3.52 6.49
CA HIS A 147 -4.91 2.64 5.50
C HIS A 147 -5.37 3.49 4.30
N SER A 148 -5.36 2.93 3.08
CA SER A 148 -5.55 3.76 1.87
C SER A 148 -6.88 3.54 1.15
N THR A 149 -7.47 2.34 1.23
CA THR A 149 -8.51 1.89 0.29
C THR A 149 -9.87 1.60 0.91
N THR A 150 -9.97 1.65 2.24
CA THR A 150 -11.21 1.35 2.98
C THR A 150 -11.66 2.61 3.76
N PRO A 151 -12.37 3.55 3.11
CA PRO A 151 -12.83 4.75 3.79
C PRO A 151 -13.78 4.39 4.93
N ALA A 152 -13.47 4.87 6.13
CA ALA A 152 -14.25 4.62 7.34
C ALA A 152 -14.20 5.82 8.29
N LEU A 153 -15.31 6.04 9.01
CA LEU A 153 -15.42 6.97 10.11
C LEU A 153 -16.32 6.34 11.18
N PRO A 154 -15.84 5.99 12.39
CA PRO A 154 -14.46 6.22 12.89
C PRO A 154 -13.37 5.51 12.11
N GLY A 155 -12.12 6.02 12.20
CA GLY A 155 -10.94 5.46 11.52
C GLY A 155 -10.33 4.25 12.22
N LEU A 156 -9.24 3.73 11.65
CA LEU A 156 -8.51 2.58 12.18
C LEU A 156 -7.92 2.86 13.58
N ASP A 157 -7.53 4.09 13.85
CA ASP A 157 -7.03 4.55 15.14
C ASP A 157 -8.05 4.32 16.26
N VAL A 158 -9.28 4.77 16.06
CA VAL A 158 -10.39 4.56 17.03
C VAL A 158 -10.77 3.07 17.11
N ALA A 159 -10.80 2.37 15.98
CA ALA A 159 -11.09 0.93 15.96
C ALA A 159 -10.06 0.14 16.77
N LEU A 160 -8.78 0.41 16.59
CA LEU A 160 -7.71 -0.25 17.36
C LEU A 160 -7.68 0.18 18.82
N ALA A 161 -7.96 1.45 19.15
CA ALA A 161 -8.05 1.90 20.54
C ALA A 161 -9.16 1.18 21.34
N ASN A 162 -10.22 0.71 20.66
CA ASN A 162 -11.27 -0.09 21.27
C ASN A 162 -10.94 -1.60 21.35
N ARG A 163 -10.04 -2.10 20.49
CA ARG A 163 -9.64 -3.51 20.45
C ARG A 163 -8.42 -3.82 21.31
N LEU A 164 -7.54 -2.83 21.46
CA LEU A 164 -6.37 -2.88 22.33
C LEU A 164 -6.69 -2.13 23.63
N PRO A 165 -6.22 -2.61 24.79
CA PRO A 165 -6.43 -1.91 26.06
C PRO A 165 -5.47 -0.70 26.18
N LEU A 166 -5.59 0.25 25.23
CA LEU A 166 -4.85 1.52 25.28
C LEU A 166 -5.38 2.38 26.44
N ARG A 167 -4.53 3.26 26.96
CA ARG A 167 -4.99 4.28 27.90
C ARG A 167 -5.96 5.23 27.22
N SER A 168 -6.90 5.77 27.96
CA SER A 168 -7.92 6.70 27.45
C SER A 168 -7.36 8.07 27.03
N ASP A 169 -6.15 8.40 27.46
CA ASP A 169 -5.41 9.63 27.14
C ASP A 169 -4.35 9.43 26.05
N ALA A 170 -4.23 8.23 25.48
CA ALA A 170 -3.34 7.98 24.36
C ALA A 170 -3.74 8.86 23.16
N MET A 171 -2.74 9.52 22.55
CA MET A 171 -2.96 10.32 21.34
C MET A 171 -3.26 9.42 20.14
N LEU A 172 -4.32 9.72 19.38
CA LEU A 172 -4.69 9.00 18.17
C LEU A 172 -4.41 9.88 16.94
N LEU A 173 -3.61 9.38 15.99
CA LEU A 173 -3.18 10.09 14.78
C LEU A 173 -3.49 9.27 13.52
N PRO A 174 -4.69 9.42 12.93
CA PRO A 174 -5.03 8.78 11.66
C PRO A 174 -4.35 9.50 10.48
N ALA A 175 -3.72 8.73 9.58
CA ALA A 175 -2.95 9.21 8.43
C ALA A 175 -3.36 8.50 7.14
N THR A 176 -4.65 8.52 6.81
CA THR A 176 -5.27 7.70 5.75
C THR A 176 -4.90 8.11 4.32
N GLN A 177 -4.47 9.36 4.05
CA GLN A 177 -4.16 9.84 2.71
C GLN A 177 -2.66 9.77 2.36
N TRP A 178 -1.84 9.05 3.10
CA TRP A 178 -0.42 8.98 2.83
C TRP A 178 -0.03 7.88 1.82
N ALA A 179 -0.90 6.92 1.56
CA ALA A 179 -0.67 5.86 0.59
C ALA A 179 0.73 5.22 0.73
N CYS A 180 1.48 5.07 -0.36
CA CYS A 180 2.77 4.36 -0.35
C CYS A 180 3.85 5.00 0.56
N VAL A 181 3.78 6.30 0.88
CA VAL A 181 4.71 6.93 1.84
C VAL A 181 4.27 6.77 3.30
N ALA A 182 3.14 6.09 3.57
CA ALA A 182 2.63 5.96 4.93
C ALA A 182 3.68 5.37 5.88
N GLY A 183 4.44 4.35 5.45
CA GLY A 183 5.51 3.75 6.24
C GLY A 183 6.58 4.76 6.64
N THR A 184 7.25 5.34 5.66
CA THR A 184 8.34 6.28 5.90
C THR A 184 7.87 7.55 6.60
N ARG A 185 6.71 8.09 6.22
CA ARG A 185 6.17 9.31 6.82
C ARG A 185 5.70 9.11 8.25
N SER A 186 5.11 7.97 8.59
CA SER A 186 4.73 7.62 9.96
C SER A 186 5.96 7.48 10.86
N LEU A 187 7.05 6.88 10.34
CA LEU A 187 8.31 6.78 11.07
C LEU A 187 8.94 8.17 11.30
N ALA A 188 8.91 9.05 10.29
CA ALA A 188 9.39 10.43 10.44
C ALA A 188 8.58 11.19 11.52
N LEU A 189 7.25 11.10 11.47
CA LEU A 189 6.38 11.71 12.48
C LEU A 189 6.61 11.13 13.88
N ALA A 190 6.76 9.80 13.99
CA ALA A 190 7.06 9.17 15.26
C ALA A 190 8.41 9.64 15.82
N ALA A 191 9.43 9.79 14.96
CA ALA A 191 10.73 10.32 15.35
C ALA A 191 10.64 11.76 15.87
N ASP A 192 9.82 12.61 15.26
CA ASP A 192 9.58 13.98 15.75
C ASP A 192 8.87 13.98 17.10
N LEU A 193 7.88 13.11 17.30
CA LEU A 193 7.14 12.98 18.56
C LEU A 193 8.04 12.55 19.72
N VAL A 194 8.90 11.54 19.49
CA VAL A 194 9.82 11.06 20.54
C VAL A 194 11.03 11.99 20.74
N ALA A 195 11.37 12.81 19.74
CA ALA A 195 12.37 13.88 19.92
C ALA A 195 11.84 15.01 20.82
N ALA A 196 10.54 15.31 20.74
CA ALA A 196 9.89 16.28 21.62
C ALA A 196 9.70 15.75 23.04
N ASP A 197 9.51 14.45 23.20
CA ASP A 197 9.33 13.75 24.47
C ASP A 197 9.98 12.36 24.39
N PRO A 198 11.23 12.23 24.86
CA PRO A 198 11.99 10.99 24.74
C PRO A 198 11.45 9.79 25.55
N ASP A 199 10.56 10.01 26.49
CA ASP A 199 9.93 8.96 27.28
C ASP A 199 8.66 8.40 26.60
N ARG A 200 8.20 9.04 25.51
CA ARG A 200 7.01 8.65 24.76
C ARG A 200 7.22 7.34 24.01
N VAL A 201 6.18 6.50 24.05
CA VAL A 201 6.08 5.26 23.28
C VAL A 201 5.07 5.49 22.14
N VAL A 202 5.53 5.37 20.91
CA VAL A 202 4.68 5.51 19.71
C VAL A 202 4.49 4.16 19.04
N LEU A 203 3.25 3.71 18.91
CA LEU A 203 2.88 2.54 18.12
C LEU A 203 2.45 3.01 16.73
N VAL A 204 3.10 2.52 15.68
CA VAL A 204 2.74 2.78 14.29
C VAL A 204 2.10 1.53 13.71
N VAL A 205 0.90 1.66 13.14
CA VAL A 205 0.17 0.55 12.51
C VAL A 205 -0.29 0.96 11.12
N ILE A 206 0.03 0.17 10.11
CA ILE A 206 -0.41 0.36 8.73
C ILE A 206 -1.08 -0.93 8.27
N ALA A 207 -2.32 -0.83 7.77
CA ALA A 207 -3.06 -1.98 7.28
C ALA A 207 -3.68 -1.68 5.91
N GLU A 208 -3.14 -2.32 4.88
CA GLU A 208 -3.50 -2.06 3.48
C GLU A 208 -4.26 -3.25 2.90
N ALA A 209 -5.52 -3.02 2.52
CA ALA A 209 -6.35 -3.96 1.75
C ALA A 209 -6.44 -3.49 0.29
N LEU A 210 -5.30 -3.48 -0.41
CA LEU A 210 -5.17 -2.97 -1.77
C LEU A 210 -5.93 -3.81 -2.80
N SER A 211 -6.24 -5.08 -2.48
CA SER A 211 -7.10 -5.95 -3.29
C SER A 211 -8.50 -5.35 -3.54
N THR A 212 -8.96 -4.40 -2.72
CA THR A 212 -10.23 -3.68 -2.93
C THR A 212 -10.22 -2.81 -4.19
N THR A 213 -9.04 -2.49 -4.74
CA THR A 213 -8.90 -1.79 -6.03
C THR A 213 -9.06 -2.71 -7.24
N TYR A 214 -9.25 -4.01 -7.04
CA TYR A 214 -9.58 -4.96 -8.09
C TYR A 214 -10.98 -4.67 -8.65
N GLN A 215 -11.09 -4.16 -9.87
CA GLN A 215 -12.36 -3.79 -10.51
C GLN A 215 -12.68 -4.76 -11.64
N PRO A 216 -13.51 -5.80 -11.43
CA PRO A 216 -13.74 -6.85 -12.41
C PRO A 216 -14.34 -6.35 -13.73
N ALA A 217 -15.16 -5.28 -13.70
CA ALA A 217 -15.83 -4.73 -14.87
C ALA A 217 -14.95 -3.79 -15.70
N ASP A 218 -13.82 -3.33 -15.18
CA ASP A 218 -12.93 -2.36 -15.84
C ASP A 218 -11.97 -3.08 -16.80
N ASP A 219 -12.08 -2.85 -18.11
CA ASP A 219 -11.28 -3.47 -19.17
C ASP A 219 -10.05 -2.64 -19.60
N THR A 220 -9.71 -1.60 -18.85
CA THR A 220 -8.52 -0.78 -19.11
C THR A 220 -7.21 -1.52 -18.80
N LEU A 221 -6.12 -1.13 -19.48
CA LEU A 221 -4.78 -1.68 -19.20
C LEU A 221 -4.32 -1.33 -17.79
N GLU A 222 -4.65 -0.14 -17.33
CA GLU A 222 -4.33 0.35 -15.99
C GLU A 222 -4.98 -0.54 -14.92
N SER A 223 -6.25 -0.89 -15.10
CA SER A 223 -6.96 -1.80 -14.21
C SER A 223 -6.36 -3.21 -14.23
N LEU A 224 -5.95 -3.73 -15.39
CA LEU A 224 -5.23 -4.99 -15.49
C LEU A 224 -3.93 -4.96 -14.67
N ILE A 225 -3.12 -3.92 -14.82
CA ILE A 225 -1.85 -3.77 -14.08
C ILE A 225 -2.13 -3.75 -12.57
N VAL A 226 -3.11 -3.00 -12.12
CA VAL A 226 -3.50 -2.92 -10.70
C VAL A 226 -3.87 -4.28 -10.13
N ARG A 227 -4.67 -5.08 -10.86
CA ARG A 227 -5.06 -6.45 -10.46
C ARG A 227 -3.86 -7.38 -10.32
N LEU A 228 -2.84 -7.21 -11.17
CA LEU A 228 -1.63 -8.03 -11.19
C LEU A 228 -0.57 -7.57 -10.18
N LEU A 229 -0.72 -6.36 -9.60
CA LEU A 229 0.33 -5.71 -8.82
C LEU A 229 0.15 -5.85 -7.32
N PHE A 230 -1.04 -5.62 -6.79
CA PHE A 230 -1.23 -5.36 -5.36
C PHE A 230 -1.38 -6.61 -4.49
N ALA A 231 -0.81 -6.53 -3.28
CA ALA A 231 -0.96 -7.47 -2.18
C ALA A 231 -1.48 -6.75 -0.93
N ASP A 232 -2.15 -7.47 -0.05
CA ASP A 232 -2.65 -6.95 1.22
C ASP A 232 -1.71 -7.30 2.36
N THR A 233 -1.48 -6.35 3.26
CA THR A 233 -0.56 -6.55 4.39
C THR A 233 -0.90 -5.58 5.51
N ALA A 234 -0.84 -6.04 6.76
CA ALA A 234 -0.80 -5.18 7.93
C ALA A 234 0.58 -5.27 8.60
N VAL A 235 1.09 -4.13 9.04
CA VAL A 235 2.39 -4.01 9.69
C VAL A 235 2.30 -3.09 10.89
N ALA A 236 3.14 -3.32 11.89
CA ALA A 236 3.29 -2.41 13.01
C ALA A 236 4.71 -2.41 13.57
N THR A 237 5.12 -1.31 14.17
CA THR A 237 6.35 -1.20 14.95
C THR A 237 6.18 -0.24 16.12
N VAL A 238 7.03 -0.39 17.12
CA VAL A 238 7.15 0.55 18.24
C VAL A 238 8.35 1.46 18.00
N VAL A 239 8.16 2.76 18.23
CA VAL A 239 9.19 3.80 18.15
C VAL A 239 9.32 4.48 19.52
N THR A 240 10.55 4.63 20.00
CA THR A 240 10.87 5.26 21.30
C THR A 240 12.00 6.28 21.16
N GLY A 241 12.06 7.27 22.04
CA GLY A 241 13.13 8.26 22.06
C GLY A 241 14.40 7.80 22.77
N ARG A 242 14.35 6.69 23.49
CA ARG A 242 15.50 6.05 24.16
C ARG A 242 15.67 4.63 23.66
N PRO A 243 16.93 4.14 23.54
CA PRO A 243 17.16 2.76 23.10
C PRO A 243 16.59 1.78 24.13
N ARG A 244 16.01 0.70 23.63
CA ARG A 244 15.53 -0.45 24.37
C ARG A 244 16.33 -1.69 23.95
N PRO A 245 16.36 -2.77 24.74
CA PRO A 245 17.03 -4.01 24.35
C PRO A 245 16.50 -4.58 23.02
N GLU A 246 15.23 -4.32 22.72
CA GLU A 246 14.53 -4.78 21.52
C GLU A 246 14.66 -3.80 20.32
N SER A 247 15.37 -2.68 20.49
CA SER A 247 15.62 -1.74 19.40
C SER A 247 16.57 -2.34 18.38
N VAL A 248 16.20 -2.27 17.10
CA VAL A 248 16.98 -2.84 15.99
C VAL A 248 17.49 -1.79 15.02
N LEU A 249 16.86 -0.62 14.96
CA LEU A 249 17.24 0.47 14.05
C LEU A 249 17.13 1.82 14.78
N ARG A 250 18.17 2.65 14.66
CA ARG A 250 18.14 4.06 15.05
C ARG A 250 17.88 4.91 13.82
N LEU A 251 16.95 5.84 13.88
CA LEU A 251 16.72 6.87 12.87
C LEU A 251 17.42 8.17 13.26
N ASP A 252 18.16 8.75 12.33
CA ASP A 252 18.99 9.93 12.56
C ASP A 252 18.45 11.18 11.84
N SER A 253 17.85 11.01 10.67
CA SER A 253 17.28 12.11 9.89
C SER A 253 16.12 11.68 9.00
N ALA A 254 15.29 12.66 8.63
CA ALA A 254 14.21 12.50 7.68
C ALA A 254 14.25 13.59 6.61
N TRP A 255 13.79 13.25 5.41
CA TRP A 255 13.65 14.15 4.28
C TRP A 255 12.24 13.99 3.68
N HIS A 256 11.65 15.10 3.32
CA HIS A 256 10.34 15.15 2.67
C HIS A 256 10.44 15.92 1.37
N HIS A 257 9.75 15.44 0.35
CA HIS A 257 9.70 16.07 -0.95
C HIS A 257 8.29 16.01 -1.54
N THR A 258 7.88 17.06 -2.21
CA THR A 258 6.66 17.08 -3.00
C THR A 258 6.99 17.64 -4.37
N LEU A 259 6.72 16.90 -5.43
CA LEU A 259 6.93 17.35 -6.80
C LEU A 259 5.70 18.14 -7.26
N PRO A 260 5.82 19.47 -7.47
CA PRO A 260 4.68 20.31 -7.83
C PRO A 260 4.05 19.91 -9.16
N GLY A 261 2.72 20.10 -9.29
CA GLY A 261 1.98 19.86 -10.53
C GLY A 261 1.77 18.39 -10.89
N THR A 262 1.91 17.47 -9.93
CA THR A 262 1.82 16.01 -10.16
C THR A 262 0.61 15.34 -9.48
N GLN A 263 -0.28 16.11 -8.88
CA GLN A 263 -1.43 15.60 -8.13
C GLN A 263 -2.34 14.66 -8.94
N ASP A 264 -2.40 14.83 -10.26
CA ASP A 264 -3.28 14.06 -11.14
C ASP A 264 -2.59 12.84 -11.78
N LEU A 265 -1.27 12.66 -11.58
CA LEU A 265 -0.52 11.60 -12.25
C LEU A 265 -0.84 10.21 -11.72
N HIS A 266 -0.99 10.08 -10.42
CA HIS A 266 -1.47 8.87 -9.74
C HIS A 266 -2.50 9.28 -8.70
N ARG A 267 -3.66 8.63 -8.67
CA ARG A 267 -4.72 8.92 -7.71
C ARG A 267 -5.67 7.76 -7.52
N LEU A 268 -6.43 7.79 -6.44
CA LEU A 268 -7.56 6.91 -6.20
C LEU A 268 -8.86 7.68 -6.46
N ASP A 269 -9.65 7.22 -7.43
CA ASP A 269 -10.98 7.75 -7.73
C ASP A 269 -12.03 6.83 -7.09
N THR A 270 -12.87 7.37 -6.21
CA THR A 270 -14.04 6.64 -5.70
C THR A 270 -15.21 6.83 -6.65
N ARG A 271 -15.72 5.72 -7.20
CA ARG A 271 -16.87 5.65 -8.11
C ARG A 271 -17.99 4.83 -7.48
N SER A 272 -19.12 4.70 -8.15
CA SER A 272 -20.28 3.95 -7.65
C SER A 272 -20.00 2.45 -7.44
N ASP A 273 -19.05 1.89 -8.18
CA ASP A 273 -18.65 0.49 -8.17
C ASP A 273 -17.39 0.20 -7.32
N GLY A 274 -16.79 1.21 -6.72
CA GLY A 274 -15.62 1.06 -5.84
C GLY A 274 -14.53 2.08 -6.08
N THR A 275 -13.34 1.78 -5.59
CA THR A 275 -12.15 2.62 -5.71
C THR A 275 -11.32 2.17 -6.90
N HIS A 276 -11.00 3.10 -7.79
CA HIS A 276 -10.19 2.88 -8.97
C HIS A 276 -8.83 3.57 -8.82
N PHE A 277 -7.76 2.82 -9.02
CA PHE A 277 -6.43 3.41 -9.09
C PHE A 277 -6.15 3.89 -10.52
N VAL A 278 -5.90 5.18 -10.67
CA VAL A 278 -5.64 5.83 -11.96
C VAL A 278 -4.15 6.14 -12.07
N MET A 279 -3.55 5.77 -13.20
CA MET A 279 -2.14 6.01 -13.52
C MET A 279 -2.01 6.81 -14.81
N ASP A 280 -1.29 7.94 -14.78
CA ASP A 280 -0.92 8.69 -15.96
C ASP A 280 0.41 8.19 -16.52
N ARG A 281 0.57 8.20 -17.85
CA ARG A 281 1.80 7.78 -18.53
C ARG A 281 3.04 8.60 -18.14
N ARG A 282 2.87 9.79 -17.58
CA ARG A 282 3.95 10.64 -17.06
C ARG A 282 4.42 10.19 -15.65
N GLY A 283 3.61 9.39 -14.95
CA GLY A 283 3.88 8.95 -13.59
C GLY A 283 5.28 8.34 -13.37
N PRO A 284 5.72 7.38 -14.19
CA PRO A 284 7.04 6.78 -14.05
C PRO A 284 8.19 7.79 -14.08
N ARG A 285 8.12 8.80 -14.97
CA ARG A 285 9.14 9.88 -15.02
C ARG A 285 9.11 10.73 -13.76
N ALA A 286 7.94 11.07 -13.26
CA ALA A 286 7.82 11.88 -12.05
C ALA A 286 8.34 11.12 -10.81
N VAL A 287 8.15 9.79 -10.73
CA VAL A 287 8.79 8.97 -9.70
C VAL A 287 10.32 9.04 -9.81
N GLN A 288 10.87 8.98 -11.03
CA GLN A 288 12.32 9.13 -11.25
C GLN A 288 12.85 10.47 -10.73
N GLU A 289 12.12 11.56 -10.92
CA GLU A 289 12.47 12.88 -10.40
C GLU A 289 12.54 12.89 -8.86
N THR A 290 11.65 12.18 -8.17
CA THR A 290 11.72 12.06 -6.69
C THR A 290 12.90 11.22 -6.21
N VAL A 291 13.30 10.18 -6.96
CA VAL A 291 14.52 9.39 -6.69
C VAL A 291 15.77 10.25 -6.86
N THR A 292 15.85 11.01 -7.95
CA THR A 292 16.96 11.93 -8.20
C THR A 292 17.09 12.98 -7.08
N ALA A 293 15.96 13.53 -6.61
CA ALA A 293 15.95 14.47 -5.50
C ALA A 293 16.42 13.83 -4.18
N MET A 294 16.11 12.55 -3.93
CA MET A 294 16.62 11.81 -2.79
C MET A 294 18.16 11.64 -2.87
N TRP A 295 18.70 11.25 -4.04
CA TRP A 295 20.16 11.15 -4.22
C TRP A 295 20.84 12.47 -3.96
N GLU A 296 20.28 13.59 -4.44
CA GLU A 296 20.80 14.92 -4.19
C GLU A 296 20.77 15.29 -2.70
N TRP A 297 19.69 14.95 -1.98
CA TRP A 297 19.63 15.14 -0.53
C TRP A 297 20.76 14.39 0.19
N LEU A 298 20.98 13.12 -0.13
CA LEU A 298 22.06 12.33 0.47
C LEU A 298 23.43 12.91 0.10
N ARG A 299 23.64 13.29 -1.16
CA ARG A 299 24.90 13.91 -1.62
C ARG A 299 25.23 15.20 -0.86
N LEU A 300 24.24 16.08 -0.67
CA LEU A 300 24.43 17.32 0.06
C LEU A 300 24.70 17.08 1.56
N ARG A 301 24.07 16.08 2.14
CA ARG A 301 24.26 15.72 3.54
C ARG A 301 25.68 15.25 3.85
N TYR A 302 26.31 14.57 2.91
CA TYR A 302 27.65 13.97 3.06
C TYR A 302 28.69 14.62 2.14
N GLN A 303 28.45 15.86 1.72
CA GLN A 303 29.34 16.60 0.79
C GLN A 303 30.78 16.80 1.33
N ASP A 304 30.94 16.84 2.65
CA ASP A 304 32.27 17.03 3.28
C ASP A 304 33.06 15.71 3.38
N ASP A 305 32.40 14.56 3.10
CA ASP A 305 33.02 13.24 3.05
C ASP A 305 32.45 12.38 1.89
N PRO A 306 32.58 12.85 0.64
CA PRO A 306 31.86 12.26 -0.49
C PRO A 306 32.37 10.88 -0.94
N GLY A 307 33.44 10.36 -0.34
CA GLY A 307 34.03 9.06 -0.70
C GLY A 307 33.85 7.97 0.35
N SER A 308 33.42 8.30 1.56
CA SER A 308 33.36 7.34 2.67
C SER A 308 31.94 6.97 3.09
N TRP A 309 30.92 7.77 2.76
CA TRP A 309 29.55 7.45 3.13
C TRP A 309 28.78 6.78 1.99
N HIS A 310 28.23 5.64 2.28
CA HIS A 310 27.21 4.95 1.50
C HIS A 310 26.31 4.18 2.47
N PRO A 311 25.04 3.88 2.12
CA PRO A 311 24.25 2.94 2.87
C PRO A 311 24.79 1.52 2.65
N ASP A 312 24.55 0.65 3.62
CA ASP A 312 24.77 -0.79 3.51
C ASP A 312 23.49 -1.49 3.00
N VAL A 313 22.33 -0.82 3.15
CA VAL A 313 21.02 -1.31 2.67
C VAL A 313 20.09 -0.16 2.31
N LEU A 314 19.35 -0.32 1.20
CA LEU A 314 18.24 0.55 0.79
C LEU A 314 16.91 -0.18 0.98
N LEU A 315 16.11 0.29 1.93
CA LEU A 315 14.76 -0.21 2.22
C LEU A 315 13.77 0.65 1.42
N ALA A 316 13.76 0.46 0.10
CA ALA A 316 13.00 1.30 -0.81
C ALA A 316 11.67 0.64 -1.20
N HIS A 317 10.55 1.37 -1.04
CA HIS A 317 9.24 0.92 -1.52
C HIS A 317 9.29 0.63 -3.03
N PRO A 318 9.04 -0.62 -3.46
CA PRO A 318 9.06 -0.99 -4.86
C PRO A 318 7.70 -0.68 -5.49
N GLY A 319 7.50 0.54 -5.99
CA GLY A 319 6.27 0.90 -6.71
C GLY A 319 6.04 0.07 -7.98
N GLY A 320 7.09 -0.59 -8.49
CA GLY A 320 7.16 -1.50 -9.62
C GLY A 320 8.61 -1.81 -9.96
N THR A 321 8.87 -2.83 -10.77
CA THR A 321 10.23 -3.24 -11.17
C THR A 321 11.05 -2.08 -11.74
N ARG A 322 10.43 -1.25 -12.59
CA ARG A 322 11.09 -0.09 -13.21
C ARG A 322 11.57 0.96 -12.21
N VAL A 323 10.94 1.08 -11.04
CA VAL A 323 11.40 2.01 -10.00
C VAL A 323 12.73 1.52 -9.43
N LEU A 324 12.82 0.23 -9.09
CA LEU A 324 14.04 -0.38 -8.57
C LEU A 324 15.17 -0.35 -9.60
N GLU A 325 14.88 -0.68 -10.86
CA GLU A 325 15.84 -0.60 -11.97
C GLU A 325 16.39 0.83 -12.13
N TYR A 326 15.53 1.84 -12.05
CA TYR A 326 15.96 3.23 -12.14
C TYR A 326 16.84 3.63 -10.95
N MET A 327 16.47 3.22 -9.73
CA MET A 327 17.29 3.49 -8.55
C MET A 327 18.70 2.89 -8.69
N GLU A 328 18.82 1.66 -9.20
CA GLU A 328 20.10 1.01 -9.46
C GLU A 328 20.92 1.74 -10.55
N GLN A 329 20.26 2.10 -11.66
CA GLN A 329 20.91 2.78 -12.78
C GLN A 329 21.42 4.18 -12.42
N THR A 330 20.79 4.84 -11.45
CA THR A 330 21.10 6.22 -11.04
C THR A 330 21.76 6.30 -9.66
N MET A 331 22.10 5.15 -9.10
CA MET A 331 22.82 5.05 -7.84
C MET A 331 24.19 5.73 -7.97
N PRO A 332 24.64 6.49 -6.96
CA PRO A 332 25.95 7.11 -6.98
C PRO A 332 27.08 6.12 -7.25
N GLU A 333 28.07 6.54 -8.05
CA GLU A 333 29.23 5.72 -8.39
C GLU A 333 30.02 5.32 -7.12
N GLY A 334 30.45 4.07 -7.07
CA GLY A 334 31.22 3.53 -5.94
C GLY A 334 30.39 2.95 -4.80
N TRP A 335 29.05 3.04 -4.87
CA TRP A 335 28.19 2.38 -3.89
C TRP A 335 28.12 0.86 -4.12
N PRO A 336 27.93 0.05 -3.05
CA PRO A 336 27.83 -1.40 -3.17
C PRO A 336 26.67 -1.85 -4.08
N SER A 337 26.82 -2.98 -4.76
CA SER A 337 25.72 -3.68 -5.42
C SER A 337 24.84 -4.38 -4.39
N GLY A 338 23.58 -4.70 -4.76
CA GLY A 338 22.68 -5.48 -3.89
C GLY A 338 21.97 -4.68 -2.80
N LEU A 339 22.14 -3.35 -2.76
CA LEU A 339 21.48 -2.50 -1.75
C LEU A 339 19.96 -2.60 -1.75
N LEU A 340 19.36 -2.99 -2.88
CA LEU A 340 17.90 -3.13 -3.08
C LEU A 340 17.40 -4.58 -3.03
N ASP A 341 18.23 -5.55 -2.63
CA ASP A 341 17.86 -6.99 -2.71
C ASP A 341 16.61 -7.30 -1.86
N TYR A 342 16.52 -6.76 -0.65
CA TYR A 342 15.32 -6.94 0.20
C TYR A 342 14.08 -6.26 -0.37
N SER A 343 14.25 -5.12 -1.07
CA SER A 343 13.16 -4.45 -1.77
C SER A 343 12.64 -5.28 -2.94
N ARG A 344 13.54 -5.91 -3.71
CA ARG A 344 13.20 -6.84 -4.78
C ARG A 344 12.51 -8.08 -4.23
N ASP A 345 13.06 -8.68 -3.19
CA ASP A 345 12.48 -9.87 -2.55
C ASP A 345 11.07 -9.59 -2.02
N SER A 346 10.86 -8.46 -1.33
CA SER A 346 9.51 -8.04 -0.91
C SER A 346 8.54 -7.92 -2.08
N TYR A 347 8.99 -7.36 -3.20
CA TYR A 347 8.16 -7.12 -4.38
C TYR A 347 7.71 -8.39 -5.09
N THR A 348 8.47 -9.48 -5.05
CA THR A 348 8.09 -10.75 -5.71
C THR A 348 6.75 -11.31 -5.25
N SER A 349 6.29 -10.91 -4.08
CA SER A 349 4.98 -11.29 -3.52
C SER A 349 3.98 -10.13 -3.54
N GLY A 350 4.14 -9.17 -4.46
CA GLY A 350 3.22 -8.06 -4.71
C GLY A 350 3.59 -6.73 -4.03
N ASN A 351 3.04 -5.66 -4.57
CA ASN A 351 3.17 -4.31 -4.02
C ASN A 351 2.23 -4.16 -2.81
N ARG A 352 2.80 -3.84 -1.64
CA ARG A 352 2.11 -3.71 -0.34
C ARG A 352 1.81 -2.27 0.06
N GLY A 353 1.92 -1.33 -0.89
CA GLY A 353 1.62 0.08 -0.62
C GLY A 353 2.41 0.65 0.56
N GLY A 354 1.73 1.31 1.48
CA GLY A 354 2.34 1.93 2.66
C GLY A 354 3.02 0.96 3.64
N ALA A 355 2.65 -0.32 3.61
CA ALA A 355 3.23 -1.36 4.46
C ALA A 355 4.60 -1.88 3.96
N ALA A 356 4.96 -1.61 2.69
CA ALA A 356 6.12 -2.22 2.04
C ALA A 356 7.44 -1.99 2.77
N VAL A 357 7.74 -0.76 3.21
CA VAL A 357 9.02 -0.44 3.87
C VAL A 357 9.21 -1.23 5.17
N PHE A 358 8.13 -1.50 5.90
CA PHE A 358 8.18 -2.34 7.12
C PHE A 358 8.44 -3.81 6.79
N ASP A 359 7.82 -4.35 5.73
CA ASP A 359 8.10 -5.71 5.26
C ASP A 359 9.56 -5.86 4.83
N ILE A 360 10.08 -4.88 4.09
CA ILE A 360 11.48 -4.84 3.65
C ILE A 360 12.43 -4.74 4.86
N MET A 361 12.12 -3.88 5.83
CA MET A 361 12.89 -3.75 7.06
C MET A 361 12.90 -5.05 7.87
N ARG A 362 11.76 -5.75 7.95
CA ARG A 362 11.66 -7.04 8.63
C ARG A 362 12.53 -8.10 7.94
N ARG A 363 12.52 -8.17 6.61
CA ARG A 363 13.37 -9.09 5.83
C ARG A 363 14.86 -8.81 6.06
N ALA A 364 15.27 -7.55 6.03
CA ALA A 364 16.64 -7.14 6.30
C ALA A 364 17.07 -7.53 7.72
N HIS A 365 16.22 -7.28 8.70
CA HIS A 365 16.46 -7.69 10.11
C HIS A 365 16.62 -9.22 10.24
N ASP A 366 15.70 -9.99 9.68
CA ASP A 366 15.72 -11.46 9.76
C ASP A 366 16.93 -12.08 9.02
N ALA A 367 17.46 -11.37 8.02
CA ALA A 367 18.69 -11.75 7.33
C ALA A 367 19.96 -11.44 8.14
N GLY A 368 19.85 -10.73 9.27
CA GLY A 368 20.97 -10.49 10.20
C GLY A 368 21.83 -9.29 9.82
N GLN A 369 21.22 -8.13 9.59
CA GLN A 369 21.96 -6.87 9.50
C GLN A 369 22.80 -6.66 10.76
N LYS A 370 23.99 -6.08 10.61
CA LYS A 370 24.95 -5.94 11.69
C LYS A 370 24.81 -4.58 12.37
N PRO A 371 25.10 -4.49 13.66
CA PRO A 371 25.26 -3.18 14.33
C PRO A 371 26.25 -2.30 13.56
N GLY A 372 25.83 -1.07 13.28
CA GLY A 372 26.60 -0.11 12.51
C GLY A 372 26.29 -0.11 11.01
N ASP A 373 25.56 -1.09 10.45
CA ASP A 373 25.12 -1.06 9.06
C ASP A 373 24.17 0.13 8.85
N ARG A 374 24.45 0.94 7.84
CA ARG A 374 23.68 2.16 7.52
C ARG A 374 22.49 1.83 6.62
N ALA A 375 21.34 2.34 6.99
CA ALA A 375 20.10 2.13 6.25
C ALA A 375 19.55 3.44 5.70
N VAL A 376 19.05 3.41 4.47
CA VAL A 376 18.19 4.45 3.92
C VAL A 376 16.84 3.83 3.60
N LEU A 377 15.78 4.39 4.18
CA LEU A 377 14.40 4.03 3.90
C LEU A 377 13.84 5.05 2.91
N TYR A 378 13.12 4.58 1.89
CA TYR A 378 12.55 5.48 0.88
C TYR A 378 11.19 4.98 0.39
N ALA A 379 10.26 5.92 0.22
CA ALA A 379 9.00 5.67 -0.48
C ALA A 379 8.54 6.92 -1.22
N ALA A 380 7.83 6.70 -2.34
CA ALA A 380 7.10 7.72 -3.07
C ALA A 380 5.63 7.29 -3.24
N ALA A 381 4.71 8.27 -3.28
CA ALA A 381 3.27 8.04 -3.30
C ALA A 381 2.55 8.91 -4.34
N PRO A 382 1.27 8.62 -4.65
CA PRO A 382 0.40 9.49 -5.44
C PRO A 382 0.48 10.96 -5.02
N GLY A 383 0.34 11.88 -5.99
CA GLY A 383 0.63 13.30 -5.80
C GLY A 383 2.14 13.58 -5.79
N LEU A 384 2.94 12.56 -6.19
CA LEU A 384 4.39 12.47 -6.19
C LEU A 384 5.02 13.18 -5.00
N THR A 385 4.60 12.71 -3.83
CA THR A 385 5.26 13.02 -2.56
C THR A 385 6.23 11.88 -2.24
N ALA A 386 7.39 12.19 -1.70
CA ALA A 386 8.39 11.22 -1.26
C ALA A 386 8.85 11.51 0.16
N THR A 387 9.27 10.48 0.85
CA THR A 387 9.90 10.60 2.17
C THR A 387 11.05 9.60 2.23
N ALA A 388 12.21 10.08 2.69
CA ALA A 388 13.34 9.23 3.01
C ALA A 388 13.74 9.42 4.47
N LEU A 389 14.29 8.37 5.06
CA LEU A 389 14.90 8.39 6.38
C LEU A 389 16.28 7.74 6.28
N GLU A 390 17.15 8.19 7.11
CA GLU A 390 18.48 7.63 7.31
C GLU A 390 18.59 7.11 8.72
N GLY A 391 19.27 5.98 8.88
CA GLY A 391 19.45 5.35 10.17
C GLY A 391 20.58 4.33 10.17
N GLU A 392 20.76 3.70 11.31
CA GLU A 392 21.81 2.72 11.57
C GLU A 392 21.26 1.54 12.39
N TRP A 393 21.59 0.32 11.99
CA TRP A 393 21.25 -0.88 12.72
C TRP A 393 22.00 -0.95 14.07
N LEU A 394 21.33 -1.52 15.09
CA LEU A 394 21.83 -1.55 16.46
C LEU A 394 22.31 -2.95 16.86
#